data_4bc65829f66df0abb6214f308e7f17c1
#
_entry.id   4bc65829f66df0abb6214f308e7f17c1
#
_cell.length_a   1.000
_cell.length_b   1.000
_cell.length_c   1.000
_cell.angle_alpha   90.00
_cell.angle_beta   90.00
_cell.angle_gamma   90.00
#
_symmetry.space_group_name_H-M   'P 1'
#
loop_
_entity.id
_entity.type
_entity.pdbx_description
1 polymer ?
#
loop_
_entity_poly.entity_id
_entity_poly.type
_entity_poly.pdbx_seq_one_letter_code
_entity_poly.pdbx_strand_id
1 'polypeptide(L)'
;MYSADKTVPRGFYVYIVWRYEELITNEFEKGSCVVYGTNGICVIEDITEMSFERGREKSRYFVLAPENSRGSKVYVPADNETLMSKIRPLMTKEEIDELLTGMRDREFACEKDRRFRTENFHEIMVNGVTQELLLMIRCIYMRKLELDQVGKKLPAADTNTLKSAEKLVEEEFSHVLGIEREDVGTYIRSVIGV
;
A
#
# COMPACT_ATOMS: atom_id res chain seq x y z
N MET A 1 -21.31 6.11 9.08
CA MET A 1 -22.24 5.05 8.62
C MET A 1 -21.77 4.68 7.21
N TYR A 2 -20.73 3.85 7.10
CA TYR A 2 -20.12 3.45 5.84
C TYR A 2 -21.03 2.45 5.12
N SER A 3 -21.49 2.82 3.94
CA SER A 3 -22.18 1.92 3.03
C SER A 3 -21.14 0.96 2.47
N ALA A 4 -21.16 -0.29 2.93
CA ALA A 4 -20.34 -1.36 2.37
C ALA A 4 -20.78 -1.60 0.92
N ASP A 5 -19.96 -1.15 -0.02
CA ASP A 5 -20.15 -1.41 -1.44
C ASP A 5 -19.96 -2.92 -1.71
N LYS A 6 -20.96 -3.51 -2.41
CA LYS A 6 -21.19 -4.95 -2.55
C LYS A 6 -20.27 -5.64 -3.57
N THR A 7 -19.10 -5.09 -3.90
CA THR A 7 -18.26 -5.54 -5.03
C THR A 7 -16.99 -6.31 -4.66
N VAL A 8 -16.71 -6.51 -3.36
CA VAL A 8 -15.60 -7.36 -2.93
C VAL A 8 -16.15 -8.75 -2.59
N PRO A 9 -15.61 -9.85 -3.14
CA PRO A 9 -16.01 -11.19 -2.71
C PRO A 9 -15.76 -11.29 -1.21
N ARG A 10 -16.80 -11.55 -0.43
CA ARG A 10 -16.75 -11.69 1.05
C ARG A 10 -15.60 -12.59 1.51
N GLY A 11 -15.20 -13.58 0.73
CA GLY A 11 -14.11 -14.48 1.05
C GLY A 11 -12.72 -13.80 1.05
N PHE A 12 -12.47 -12.83 0.17
CA PHE A 12 -11.16 -12.18 0.05
C PHE A 12 -10.95 -11.13 1.15
N TYR A 13 -12.01 -10.41 1.51
CA TYR A 13 -11.99 -9.45 2.62
C TYR A 13 -11.84 -10.16 3.97
N VAL A 14 -12.55 -11.28 4.14
CA VAL A 14 -12.45 -12.14 5.33
C VAL A 14 -11.05 -12.75 5.44
N TYR A 15 -10.43 -13.18 4.33
CA TYR A 15 -9.10 -13.75 4.32
C TYR A 15 -8.03 -12.72 4.70
N ILE A 16 -8.12 -11.49 4.18
CA ILE A 16 -7.21 -10.40 4.54
C ILE A 16 -7.43 -9.98 6.00
N VAL A 17 -8.67 -9.80 6.45
CA VAL A 17 -8.98 -9.41 7.84
C VAL A 17 -8.59 -10.53 8.82
N TRP A 18 -8.86 -11.80 8.49
CA TRP A 18 -8.51 -12.94 9.33
C TRP A 18 -6.99 -13.11 9.46
N ARG A 19 -6.26 -12.91 8.37
CA ARG A 19 -4.80 -12.89 8.38
C ARG A 19 -4.24 -11.67 9.14
N TYR A 20 -4.94 -10.52 9.11
CA TYR A 20 -4.59 -9.37 9.95
C TYR A 20 -4.73 -9.68 11.45
N GLU A 21 -5.82 -10.33 11.84
CA GLU A 21 -6.02 -10.72 13.25
C GLU A 21 -5.02 -11.79 13.70
N GLU A 22 -4.68 -12.75 12.84
CA GLU A 22 -3.69 -13.78 13.13
C GLU A 22 -2.25 -13.24 13.13
N LEU A 23 -1.96 -12.18 12.34
CA LEU A 23 -0.65 -11.53 12.27
C LEU A 23 -0.44 -10.50 13.38
N ILE A 24 -1.49 -9.88 13.91
CA ILE A 24 -1.39 -9.03 15.12
C ILE A 24 -1.04 -9.88 16.36
N THR A 25 -1.40 -11.16 16.35
CA THR A 25 -1.04 -12.10 17.43
C THR A 25 0.34 -12.73 17.24
N ASN A 26 0.89 -12.80 16.02
CA ASN A 26 2.28 -13.20 15.76
C ASN A 26 3.16 -11.95 15.76
N GLU A 27 3.82 -11.73 16.88
CA GLU A 27 4.70 -10.61 17.18
C GLU A 27 5.66 -10.33 16.02
N PHE A 28 5.52 -9.15 15.42
CA PHE A 28 6.57 -8.63 14.53
C PHE A 28 7.89 -8.62 15.29
N GLU A 29 8.90 -9.28 14.74
CA GLU A 29 10.19 -9.41 15.38
C GLU A 29 11.18 -8.39 14.83
N LYS A 30 12.20 -8.08 15.66
CA LYS A 30 13.36 -7.30 15.22
C LYS A 30 14.05 -7.99 14.03
N GLY A 31 14.31 -7.24 12.98
CA GLY A 31 14.90 -7.72 11.73
C GLY A 31 13.88 -8.12 10.66
N SER A 32 12.58 -8.21 11.00
CA SER A 32 11.54 -8.50 10.01
C SER A 32 11.33 -7.32 9.05
N CYS A 33 11.08 -7.64 7.78
CA CYS A 33 10.64 -6.67 6.77
C CYS A 33 9.12 -6.55 6.81
N VAL A 34 8.64 -5.30 6.81
CA VAL A 34 7.22 -4.95 6.81
C VAL A 34 6.96 -3.81 5.82
N VAL A 35 5.73 -3.65 5.41
CA VAL A 35 5.29 -2.45 4.69
C VAL A 35 4.60 -1.51 5.66
N TYR A 36 4.91 -0.21 5.62
CA TYR A 36 4.32 0.80 6.47
C TYR A 36 3.82 2.00 5.67
N GLY A 37 2.58 1.95 5.23
CA GLY A 37 1.91 3.04 4.51
C GLY A 37 2.78 3.63 3.39
N THR A 38 2.93 4.95 3.36
CA THR A 38 3.72 5.68 2.36
C THR A 38 5.24 5.54 2.52
N ASN A 39 5.71 4.94 3.62
CA ASN A 39 7.15 4.69 3.84
C ASN A 39 7.64 3.47 3.04
N GLY A 40 6.72 2.68 2.47
CA GLY A 40 7.06 1.47 1.72
C GLY A 40 7.65 0.38 2.61
N ILE A 41 8.64 -0.35 2.09
CA ILE A 41 9.31 -1.42 2.83
C ILE A 41 10.18 -0.82 3.94
N CYS A 42 10.00 -1.36 5.13
CA CYS A 42 10.76 -1.00 6.33
C CYS A 42 11.29 -2.25 7.02
N VAL A 43 12.48 -2.16 7.59
CA VAL A 43 13.00 -3.19 8.51
C VAL A 43 12.63 -2.76 9.94
N ILE A 44 12.12 -3.69 10.74
CA ILE A 44 11.94 -3.47 12.17
C ILE A 44 13.33 -3.49 12.82
N GLU A 45 13.90 -2.31 13.04
CA GLU A 45 15.25 -2.17 13.56
C GLU A 45 15.32 -2.45 15.05
N ASP A 46 14.27 -2.06 15.78
CA ASP A 46 14.16 -2.31 17.22
C ASP A 46 12.70 -2.27 17.70
N ILE A 47 12.47 -2.90 18.87
CA ILE A 47 11.21 -2.81 19.62
C ILE A 47 11.60 -2.41 21.03
N THR A 48 11.30 -1.19 21.43
CA THR A 48 11.84 -0.61 22.65
C THR A 48 10.80 0.19 23.43
N GLU A 49 11.04 0.33 24.73
CA GLU A 49 10.23 1.18 25.59
C GLU A 49 10.88 2.55 25.73
N MET A 50 10.17 3.59 25.34
CA MET A 50 10.65 4.97 25.45
C MET A 50 9.53 5.94 25.82
N SER A 51 9.93 7.11 26.30
CA SER A 51 9.05 8.25 26.53
C SER A 51 9.65 9.46 25.82
N PHE A 52 8.86 10.11 24.98
CA PHE A 52 9.25 11.37 24.31
C PHE A 52 9.00 12.61 25.18
N GLU A 53 8.25 12.47 26.26
CA GLU A 53 7.93 13.56 27.18
C GLU A 53 8.48 13.28 28.58
N ARG A 54 9.13 14.29 29.18
CA ARG A 54 9.60 14.17 30.56
C ARG A 54 8.43 13.94 31.54
N GLY A 55 8.49 12.86 32.29
CA GLY A 55 7.50 12.55 33.35
C GLY A 55 6.30 11.72 32.88
N ARG A 56 6.23 11.32 31.61
CA ARG A 56 5.25 10.31 31.14
C ARG A 56 5.80 8.90 31.27
N GLU A 57 4.89 7.96 31.47
CA GLU A 57 5.22 6.53 31.44
C GLU A 57 5.83 6.15 30.10
N LYS A 58 6.72 5.18 30.11
CA LYS A 58 7.31 4.61 28.90
C LYS A 58 6.25 3.79 28.17
N SER A 59 6.13 3.97 26.87
CA SER A 59 5.32 3.16 25.98
C SER A 59 6.22 2.35 25.05
N ARG A 60 5.72 1.20 24.59
CA ARG A 60 6.39 0.33 23.61
C ARG A 60 6.29 0.95 22.23
N TYR A 61 7.40 1.00 21.50
CA TYR A 61 7.49 1.51 20.13
C TYR A 61 8.18 0.50 19.23
N PHE A 62 7.65 0.38 18.01
CA PHE A 62 8.35 -0.23 16.89
C PHE A 62 9.20 0.84 16.21
N VAL A 63 10.50 0.56 16.06
CA VAL A 63 11.44 1.45 15.34
C VAL A 63 11.62 0.88 13.95
N LEU A 64 11.00 1.52 12.97
CA LEU A 64 11.03 1.12 11.58
C LEU A 64 12.10 1.93 10.83
N ALA A 65 12.94 1.25 10.06
CA ALA A 65 13.92 1.85 9.16
C ALA A 65 13.47 1.66 7.71
N PRO A 66 12.97 2.72 7.02
CA PRO A 66 12.57 2.62 5.61
C PRO A 66 13.79 2.33 4.73
N GLU A 67 13.70 1.34 3.84
CA GLU A 67 14.81 0.97 2.93
C GLU A 67 15.19 2.11 1.98
N ASN A 68 14.20 2.92 1.57
CA ASN A 68 14.40 4.02 0.63
C ASN A 68 14.90 5.32 1.26
N SER A 69 15.05 5.37 2.58
CA SER A 69 15.45 6.59 3.30
C SER A 69 16.52 6.27 4.33
N ARG A 70 17.76 6.09 3.84
CA ARG A 70 18.90 5.73 4.70
C ARG A 70 19.05 6.71 5.87
N GLY A 71 19.08 6.17 7.09
CA GLY A 71 19.23 6.93 8.33
C GLY A 71 17.94 7.53 8.88
N SER A 72 16.81 7.43 8.17
CA SER A 72 15.50 7.80 8.72
C SER A 72 14.96 6.69 9.60
N LYS A 73 14.27 7.09 10.68
CA LYS A 73 13.57 6.17 11.57
C LYS A 73 12.14 6.63 11.79
N VAL A 74 11.22 5.69 11.75
CA VAL A 74 9.82 5.93 12.07
C VAL A 74 9.49 5.20 13.37
N TYR A 75 8.97 5.92 14.34
CA TYR A 75 8.59 5.38 15.63
C TYR A 75 7.08 5.18 15.68
N VAL A 76 6.65 3.93 15.77
CA VAL A 76 5.22 3.58 15.80
C VAL A 76 4.86 3.09 17.19
N PRO A 77 4.01 3.84 17.93
CA PRO A 77 3.58 3.41 19.26
C PRO A 77 2.71 2.15 19.18
N ALA A 78 3.04 1.12 19.95
CA ALA A 78 2.36 -0.16 19.92
C ALA A 78 0.92 -0.10 20.48
N ASP A 79 0.60 0.92 21.27
CA ASP A 79 -0.72 1.18 21.84
C ASP A 79 -1.65 1.98 20.90
N ASN A 80 -1.15 2.42 19.74
CA ASN A 80 -1.95 3.15 18.76
C ASN A 80 -2.43 2.22 17.63
N GLU A 81 -3.63 1.66 17.77
CA GLU A 81 -4.23 0.73 16.81
C GLU A 81 -4.25 1.30 15.37
N THR A 82 -4.55 2.59 15.22
CA THR A 82 -4.60 3.24 13.89
C THR A 82 -3.23 3.28 13.19
N LEU A 83 -2.16 3.45 13.94
CA LEU A 83 -0.81 3.44 13.38
C LEU A 83 -0.30 2.01 13.21
N MET A 84 -0.62 1.13 14.15
CA MET A 84 -0.27 -0.29 14.07
C MET A 84 -0.95 -0.99 12.87
N SER A 85 -2.21 -0.67 12.57
CA SER A 85 -2.93 -1.23 11.43
C SER A 85 -2.33 -0.88 10.06
N LYS A 86 -1.41 0.10 10.00
CA LYS A 86 -0.65 0.45 8.79
C LYS A 86 0.61 -0.39 8.60
N ILE A 87 1.03 -1.14 9.64
CA ILE A 87 2.12 -2.11 9.52
C ILE A 87 1.52 -3.41 9.00
N ARG A 88 2.03 -3.90 7.89
CA ARG A 88 1.65 -5.20 7.33
C ARG A 88 2.87 -5.98 6.85
N PRO A 89 2.81 -7.31 6.81
CA PRO A 89 3.85 -8.11 6.17
C PRO A 89 3.92 -7.80 4.67
N LEU A 90 5.06 -8.14 4.05
CA LEU A 90 5.15 -8.18 2.60
C LEU A 90 4.23 -9.29 2.08
N MET A 91 3.69 -9.10 0.88
CA MET A 91 2.96 -10.14 0.18
C MET A 91 3.92 -11.28 -0.21
N THR A 92 3.38 -12.49 -0.35
CA THR A 92 4.10 -13.58 -1.02
C THR A 92 3.93 -13.46 -2.54
N LYS A 93 4.74 -14.19 -3.31
CA LYS A 93 4.58 -14.23 -4.77
C LYS A 93 3.20 -14.74 -5.18
N GLU A 94 2.72 -15.78 -4.50
CA GLU A 94 1.41 -16.38 -4.73
C GLU A 94 0.29 -15.37 -4.49
N GLU A 95 0.39 -14.57 -3.44
CA GLU A 95 -0.58 -13.50 -3.13
C GLU A 95 -0.56 -12.39 -4.18
N ILE A 96 0.62 -12.04 -4.71
CA ILE A 96 0.74 -11.08 -5.81
C ILE A 96 0.05 -11.62 -7.05
N ASP A 97 0.30 -12.89 -7.43
CA ASP A 97 -0.29 -13.51 -8.61
C ASP A 97 -1.82 -13.63 -8.48
N GLU A 98 -2.31 -14.02 -7.31
CA GLU A 98 -3.75 -14.09 -7.02
C GLU A 98 -4.40 -12.70 -7.08
N LEU A 99 -3.75 -11.69 -6.50
CA LEU A 99 -4.24 -10.32 -6.54
C LEU A 99 -4.35 -9.80 -7.98
N LEU A 100 -3.30 -9.97 -8.78
CA LEU A 100 -3.26 -9.51 -10.17
C LEU A 100 -4.30 -10.27 -11.03
N THR A 101 -4.41 -11.58 -10.87
CA THR A 101 -5.40 -12.41 -11.56
C THR A 101 -6.81 -11.98 -11.20
N GLY A 102 -7.09 -11.73 -9.93
CA GLY A 102 -8.39 -11.24 -9.46
C GLY A 102 -8.75 -9.84 -9.94
N MET A 103 -7.77 -9.04 -10.38
CA MET A 103 -8.01 -7.71 -10.95
C MET A 103 -8.30 -7.74 -12.46
N ARG A 104 -7.98 -8.83 -13.16
CA ARG A 104 -8.12 -8.96 -14.61
C ARG A 104 -9.55 -8.68 -15.09
N ASP A 105 -10.51 -9.28 -14.44
CA ASP A 105 -11.93 -9.27 -14.87
C ASP A 105 -12.77 -8.24 -14.11
N ARG A 106 -12.14 -7.39 -13.28
CA ARG A 106 -12.87 -6.37 -12.53
C ARG A 106 -13.18 -5.17 -13.40
N GLU A 107 -14.47 -4.86 -13.53
CA GLU A 107 -14.90 -3.53 -13.96
C GLU A 107 -14.52 -2.52 -12.87
N PHE A 108 -13.86 -1.46 -13.26
CA PHE A 108 -13.46 -0.38 -12.38
C PHE A 108 -13.97 0.95 -12.91
N ALA A 109 -14.85 1.60 -12.14
CA ALA A 109 -15.32 2.95 -12.41
C ALA A 109 -14.42 3.95 -11.69
N CYS A 110 -13.70 4.78 -12.45
CA CYS A 110 -12.94 5.88 -11.88
C CYS A 110 -13.88 7.05 -11.52
N GLU A 111 -13.74 7.59 -10.29
CA GLU A 111 -14.50 8.75 -9.86
C GLU A 111 -14.21 9.96 -10.78
N LYS A 112 -15.28 10.53 -11.34
CA LYS A 112 -15.20 11.65 -12.29
C LYS A 112 -15.03 12.99 -11.59
N ASP A 113 -15.64 13.16 -10.42
CA ASP A 113 -15.48 14.37 -9.63
C ASP A 113 -14.05 14.50 -9.11
N ARG A 114 -13.41 15.62 -9.43
CA ARG A 114 -12.01 15.87 -9.10
C ARG A 114 -11.77 15.91 -7.59
N ARG A 115 -12.67 16.51 -6.83
CA ARG A 115 -12.49 16.69 -5.39
C ARG A 115 -12.55 15.36 -4.66
N PHE A 116 -13.62 14.60 -4.89
CA PHE A 116 -13.80 13.27 -4.31
C PHE A 116 -12.65 12.33 -4.70
N ARG A 117 -12.22 12.37 -5.98
CA ARG A 117 -11.09 11.56 -6.44
C ARG A 117 -9.79 11.91 -5.71
N THR A 118 -9.49 13.20 -5.51
CA THR A 118 -8.27 13.64 -4.81
C THR A 118 -8.28 13.22 -3.35
N GLU A 119 -9.44 13.35 -2.67
CA GLU A 119 -9.62 12.92 -1.29
C GLU A 119 -9.43 11.39 -1.17
N ASN A 120 -10.08 10.62 -2.04
CA ASN A 120 -9.96 9.16 -2.08
C ASN A 120 -8.53 8.69 -2.38
N PHE A 121 -7.85 9.31 -3.34
CA PHE A 121 -6.45 8.99 -3.64
C PHE A 121 -5.52 9.27 -2.47
N HIS A 122 -5.78 10.33 -1.71
CA HIS A 122 -5.02 10.62 -0.50
C HIS A 122 -5.23 9.52 0.56
N GLU A 123 -6.45 9.07 0.79
CA GLU A 123 -6.76 7.98 1.73
C GLU A 123 -6.08 6.67 1.31
N ILE A 124 -6.18 6.30 0.02
CA ILE A 124 -5.52 5.11 -0.52
C ILE A 124 -4.01 5.16 -0.29
N MET A 125 -3.38 6.31 -0.58
CA MET A 125 -1.95 6.49 -0.36
C MET A 125 -1.57 6.36 1.11
N VAL A 126 -2.35 6.93 2.03
CA VAL A 126 -2.09 6.88 3.48
C VAL A 126 -2.25 5.47 4.03
N ASN A 127 -3.23 4.72 3.54
CA ASN A 127 -3.48 3.34 3.98
C ASN A 127 -2.47 2.36 3.39
N GLY A 128 -1.99 2.58 2.16
CA GLY A 128 -0.95 1.77 1.53
C GLY A 128 -1.37 0.33 1.20
N VAL A 129 -2.68 0.08 1.04
CA VAL A 129 -3.19 -1.26 0.66
C VAL A 129 -2.88 -1.50 -0.82
N THR A 130 -2.09 -2.52 -1.14
CA THR A 130 -1.57 -2.78 -2.49
C THR A 130 -2.68 -2.91 -3.53
N GLN A 131 -3.78 -3.58 -3.21
CA GLN A 131 -4.94 -3.69 -4.10
C GLN A 131 -5.53 -2.33 -4.45
N GLU A 132 -5.70 -1.46 -3.48
CA GLU A 132 -6.25 -0.11 -3.69
C GLU A 132 -5.27 0.76 -4.48
N LEU A 133 -3.96 0.64 -4.22
CA LEU A 133 -2.91 1.31 -4.99
C LEU A 133 -2.97 0.90 -6.47
N LEU A 134 -3.08 -0.39 -6.77
CA LEU A 134 -3.19 -0.90 -8.14
C LEU A 134 -4.47 -0.42 -8.84
N LEU A 135 -5.61 -0.39 -8.15
CA LEU A 135 -6.86 0.16 -8.69
C LEU A 135 -6.75 1.66 -8.97
N MET A 136 -6.13 2.40 -8.08
CA MET A 136 -5.85 3.83 -8.26
C MET A 136 -4.93 4.07 -9.45
N ILE A 137 -3.84 3.32 -9.58
CA ILE A 137 -2.92 3.37 -10.73
C ILE A 137 -3.71 3.15 -12.02
N ARG A 138 -4.52 2.09 -12.09
CA ARG A 138 -5.38 1.80 -13.24
C ARG A 138 -6.33 2.96 -13.57
N CYS A 139 -6.98 3.54 -12.55
CA CYS A 139 -7.85 4.70 -12.71
C CYS A 139 -7.11 5.88 -13.36
N ILE A 140 -5.92 6.20 -12.88
CA ILE A 140 -5.14 7.33 -13.40
C ILE A 140 -4.69 7.05 -14.84
N TYR A 141 -4.30 5.83 -15.18
CA TYR A 141 -3.95 5.45 -16.55
C TYR A 141 -5.14 5.56 -17.51
N MET A 142 -6.32 5.06 -17.13
CA MET A 142 -7.52 5.20 -17.95
C MET A 142 -7.84 6.67 -18.20
N ARG A 143 -7.77 7.49 -17.18
CA ARG A 143 -7.96 8.93 -17.32
C ARG A 143 -6.91 9.59 -18.20
N LYS A 144 -5.65 9.16 -18.13
CA LYS A 144 -4.59 9.64 -19.02
C LYS A 144 -4.93 9.36 -20.46
N LEU A 145 -5.37 8.13 -20.77
CA LEU A 145 -5.79 7.74 -22.13
C LEU A 145 -6.95 8.61 -22.64
N GLU A 146 -7.97 8.85 -21.81
CA GLU A 146 -9.11 9.72 -22.18
C GLU A 146 -8.65 11.16 -22.48
N LEU A 147 -7.74 11.70 -21.70
CA LEU A 147 -7.21 13.05 -21.89
C LEU A 147 -6.32 13.14 -23.14
N ASP A 148 -5.48 12.15 -23.39
CA ASP A 148 -4.61 12.09 -24.56
C ASP A 148 -5.43 12.08 -25.88
N GLN A 149 -6.60 11.40 -25.90
CA GLN A 149 -7.51 11.41 -27.05
C GLN A 149 -8.04 12.80 -27.42
N VAL A 150 -8.13 13.71 -26.43
CA VAL A 150 -8.57 15.10 -26.63
C VAL A 150 -7.43 16.11 -26.61
N GLY A 151 -6.19 15.63 -26.73
CA GLY A 151 -4.98 16.47 -26.75
C GLY A 151 -4.66 17.17 -25.42
N LYS A 152 -5.19 16.66 -24.30
CA LYS A 152 -4.95 17.22 -22.96
C LYS A 152 -3.98 16.36 -22.17
N LYS A 153 -3.21 16.98 -21.28
CA LYS A 153 -2.28 16.28 -20.38
C LYS A 153 -2.93 15.97 -19.04
N LEU A 154 -2.45 14.90 -18.42
CA LEU A 154 -2.83 14.58 -17.05
C LEU A 154 -2.42 15.72 -16.10
N PRO A 155 -3.29 16.14 -15.16
CA PRO A 155 -2.94 17.14 -14.15
C PRO A 155 -1.68 16.75 -13.35
N ALA A 156 -0.88 17.75 -12.96
CA ALA A 156 0.36 17.51 -12.22
C ALA A 156 0.12 16.75 -10.89
N ALA A 157 -0.99 17.03 -10.20
CA ALA A 157 -1.36 16.31 -8.99
C ALA A 157 -1.55 14.81 -9.26
N ASP A 158 -2.36 14.46 -10.27
CA ASP A 158 -2.60 13.06 -10.65
C ASP A 158 -1.31 12.38 -11.13
N THR A 159 -0.43 13.12 -11.84
CA THR A 159 0.89 12.62 -12.27
C THR A 159 1.80 12.29 -11.09
N ASN A 160 1.82 13.15 -10.06
CA ASN A 160 2.63 12.93 -8.87
C ASN A 160 2.08 11.76 -8.04
N THR A 161 0.76 11.68 -7.88
CA THR A 161 0.10 10.56 -7.19
C THR A 161 0.41 9.23 -7.89
N LEU A 162 0.31 9.19 -9.23
CA LEU A 162 0.65 8.01 -10.02
C LEU A 162 2.08 7.54 -9.73
N LYS A 163 3.07 8.43 -9.87
CA LYS A 163 4.47 8.11 -9.61
C LYS A 163 4.72 7.59 -8.19
N SER A 164 4.04 8.18 -7.20
CA SER A 164 4.19 7.76 -5.81
C SER A 164 3.58 6.38 -5.57
N ALA A 165 2.42 6.10 -6.16
CA ALA A 165 1.76 4.81 -6.06
C ALA A 165 2.53 3.70 -6.80
N GLU A 166 2.99 3.98 -8.02
CA GLU A 166 3.84 3.06 -8.80
C GLU A 166 5.09 2.71 -8.00
N LYS A 167 5.77 3.71 -7.43
CA LYS A 167 6.96 3.49 -6.61
C LYS A 167 6.70 2.50 -5.47
N LEU A 168 5.60 2.64 -4.73
CA LEU A 168 5.26 1.74 -3.60
C LEU A 168 5.03 0.30 -4.07
N VAL A 169 4.28 0.12 -5.16
CA VAL A 169 4.00 -1.19 -5.73
C VAL A 169 5.27 -1.82 -6.31
N GLU A 170 6.06 -1.06 -7.06
CA GLU A 170 7.31 -1.52 -7.65
C GLU A 170 8.32 -1.95 -6.58
N GLU A 171 8.41 -1.21 -5.48
CA GLU A 171 9.28 -1.56 -4.36
C GLU A 171 8.92 -2.91 -3.75
N GLU A 172 7.65 -3.11 -3.41
CA GLU A 172 7.19 -4.36 -2.80
C GLU A 172 7.33 -5.53 -3.78
N PHE A 173 6.85 -5.35 -5.02
CA PHE A 173 6.87 -6.44 -6.01
C PHE A 173 8.29 -6.80 -6.43
N SER A 174 9.18 -5.83 -6.66
CA SER A 174 10.58 -6.12 -6.98
C SER A 174 11.28 -6.86 -5.87
N HIS A 175 11.04 -6.48 -4.61
CA HIS A 175 11.62 -7.15 -3.44
C HIS A 175 11.14 -8.60 -3.33
N VAL A 176 9.82 -8.83 -3.44
CA VAL A 176 9.21 -10.16 -3.27
C VAL A 176 9.51 -11.09 -4.45
N LEU A 177 9.46 -10.57 -5.67
CA LEU A 177 9.67 -11.36 -6.89
C LEU A 177 11.16 -11.53 -7.25
N GLY A 178 12.05 -10.75 -6.62
CA GLY A 178 13.49 -10.77 -6.94
C GLY A 178 13.80 -10.28 -8.36
N ILE A 179 13.03 -9.31 -8.86
CA ILE A 179 13.20 -8.70 -10.18
C ILE A 179 13.55 -7.21 -10.06
N GLU A 180 14.08 -6.61 -11.12
CA GLU A 180 14.33 -5.17 -11.15
C GLU A 180 13.02 -4.38 -11.15
N ARG A 181 13.03 -3.15 -10.59
CA ARG A 181 11.83 -2.30 -10.50
C ARG A 181 11.22 -2.02 -11.87
N GLU A 182 12.07 -1.79 -12.86
CA GLU A 182 11.70 -1.52 -14.26
C GLU A 182 10.93 -2.69 -14.89
N ASP A 183 11.15 -3.92 -14.40
CA ASP A 183 10.51 -5.12 -14.93
C ASP A 183 9.14 -5.40 -14.26
N VAL A 184 8.84 -4.79 -13.12
CA VAL A 184 7.57 -4.99 -12.39
C VAL A 184 6.36 -4.68 -13.28
N GLY A 185 6.38 -3.56 -14.00
CA GLY A 185 5.29 -3.21 -14.91
C GLY A 185 5.08 -4.25 -16.02
N THR A 186 6.15 -4.87 -16.51
CA THR A 186 6.09 -5.95 -17.51
C THR A 186 5.54 -7.23 -16.89
N TYR A 187 5.96 -7.56 -15.67
CA TYR A 187 5.41 -8.68 -14.92
C TYR A 187 3.91 -8.55 -14.70
N ILE A 188 3.45 -7.40 -14.21
CA ILE A 188 2.02 -7.12 -13.99
C ILE A 188 1.23 -7.33 -15.28
N ARG A 189 1.67 -6.76 -16.41
CA ARG A 189 1.00 -6.94 -17.71
C ARG A 189 0.95 -8.40 -18.14
N SER A 190 2.02 -9.16 -17.92
CA SER A 190 2.07 -10.57 -18.30
C SER A 190 1.06 -11.44 -17.55
N VAL A 191 0.84 -11.14 -16.25
CA VAL A 191 -0.12 -11.86 -15.40
C VAL A 191 -1.56 -11.46 -15.74
N ILE A 192 -1.81 -10.16 -15.95
CA ILE A 192 -3.14 -9.65 -16.30
C ILE A 192 -3.52 -10.02 -17.76
N GLY A 193 -2.56 -10.25 -18.62
CA GLY A 193 -2.80 -10.66 -20.02
C GLY A 193 -3.07 -9.48 -20.96
N VAL A 194 -2.41 -8.33 -20.77
CA VAL A 194 -2.49 -7.11 -21.57
C VAL A 194 -1.11 -6.68 -22.04
#